data_2d66398899d7b1a3fae6189138082425
#
_entry.id   2d66398899d7b1a3fae6189138082425
#
_cell.length_a   1.000
_cell.length_b   1.000
_cell.length_c   1.000
_cell.angle_alpha   90.00
_cell.angle_beta   90.00
_cell.angle_gamma   90.00
#
_symmetry.space_group_name_H-M   'P 1'
#
loop_
_entity.id
_entity.type
_entity.pdbx_description
1 polymer ?
#
loop_
_entity_poly.entity_id
_entity_poly.type
_entity_poly.pdbx_seq_one_letter_code
_entity_poly.pdbx_strand_id
1 'polypeptide(L)'
;MNRCRALVAQQARAFAEQGYLCTLVDFFGTGDCDGDLVDATLAQWRDNLERTIETLLAEQDLPLVLWGLRLGALIALDYAAQSDRTVRDIVLWQPVTSGKIYINQVLRQRVASLMVRDLPPETTKEIRQRLADGEHVEIAGYTLAGALAADIEAIDTSRFTGLCSGTLHWLEHVVEEGKDIGIPSRKLVDQLGESHTVNVQTFNDPPIWQIHERDEAPQLLALSRELLA
;
A
#
# COMPACT_ATOMS: atom_id res chain seq x y z
N MET A 1 -3.12 -8.68 6.65
CA MET A 1 -2.92 -7.30 7.13
C MET A 1 -2.31 -7.21 8.53
N ASN A 2 -2.62 -8.08 9.47
CA ASN A 2 -2.08 -7.99 10.84
C ASN A 2 -0.56 -8.15 10.99
N ARG A 3 0.13 -8.69 10.00
CA ARG A 3 1.57 -8.98 10.07
C ARG A 3 2.41 -7.71 10.20
N CYS A 4 2.10 -6.69 9.40
CA CYS A 4 2.84 -5.43 9.39
C CYS A 4 2.33 -4.41 10.43
N ARG A 5 1.13 -4.62 11.04
CA ARG A 5 0.49 -3.62 11.92
C ARG A 5 1.38 -3.21 13.09
N ALA A 6 2.08 -4.16 13.71
CA ALA A 6 2.97 -3.85 14.83
C ALA A 6 4.14 -2.96 14.41
N LEU A 7 4.76 -3.26 13.25
CA LEU A 7 5.88 -2.50 12.71
C LEU A 7 5.43 -1.09 12.26
N VAL A 8 4.29 -1.01 11.58
CA VAL A 8 3.68 0.27 11.18
C VAL A 8 3.35 1.11 12.42
N ALA A 9 2.77 0.50 13.47
CA ALA A 9 2.51 1.21 14.73
C ALA A 9 3.80 1.67 15.43
N GLN A 10 4.89 0.90 15.35
CA GLN A 10 6.19 1.29 15.86
C GLN A 10 6.74 2.51 15.12
N GLN A 11 6.67 2.52 13.80
CA GLN A 11 7.11 3.66 13.00
C GLN A 11 6.23 4.90 13.23
N ALA A 12 4.90 4.73 13.35
CA ALA A 12 4.00 5.84 13.67
C ALA A 12 4.36 6.51 15.00
N ARG A 13 4.74 5.72 16.03
CA ARG A 13 5.25 6.28 17.30
C ARG A 13 6.55 7.05 17.11
N ALA A 14 7.46 6.52 16.28
CA ALA A 14 8.72 7.20 15.98
C ALA A 14 8.49 8.54 15.26
N PHE A 15 7.55 8.62 14.35
CA PHE A 15 7.15 9.89 13.73
C PHE A 15 6.47 10.83 14.75
N ALA A 16 5.65 10.29 15.65
CA ALA A 16 5.04 11.10 16.71
C ALA A 16 6.08 11.70 17.67
N GLU A 17 7.16 10.98 17.98
CA GLU A 17 8.31 11.47 18.74
C GLU A 17 9.04 12.63 18.02
N GLN A 18 8.96 12.68 16.68
CA GLN A 18 9.47 13.77 15.85
C GLN A 18 8.49 14.94 15.68
N GLY A 19 7.32 14.87 16.31
CA GLY A 19 6.32 15.93 16.29
C GLY A 19 5.21 15.75 15.23
N TYR A 20 5.12 14.61 14.57
CA TYR A 20 4.03 14.32 13.63
C TYR A 20 2.77 13.84 14.34
N LEU A 21 1.61 14.33 13.90
CA LEU A 21 0.32 13.72 14.20
C LEU A 21 0.12 12.52 13.26
N CYS A 22 0.13 11.29 13.79
CA CYS A 22 0.06 10.08 12.99
C CYS A 22 -1.28 9.36 13.19
N THR A 23 -1.93 9.01 12.10
CA THR A 23 -3.14 8.19 12.09
C THR A 23 -2.96 6.99 11.16
N LEU A 24 -3.35 5.81 11.65
CA LEU A 24 -3.42 4.59 10.87
C LEU A 24 -4.88 4.37 10.45
N VAL A 25 -5.14 4.39 9.16
CA VAL A 25 -6.49 4.23 8.62
C VAL A 25 -6.82 2.76 8.43
N ASP A 26 -7.89 2.28 9.07
CA ASP A 26 -8.54 1.04 8.71
C ASP A 26 -9.66 1.38 7.71
N PHE A 27 -9.57 0.89 6.50
CA PHE A 27 -10.55 1.13 5.46
C PHE A 27 -11.80 0.27 5.67
N PHE A 28 -12.95 0.68 5.12
CA PHE A 28 -14.19 -0.09 5.15
C PHE A 28 -13.94 -1.56 4.80
N GLY A 29 -14.47 -2.46 5.62
CA GLY A 29 -14.29 -3.91 5.49
C GLY A 29 -12.88 -4.42 5.85
N THR A 30 -12.03 -3.59 6.48
CA THR A 30 -10.69 -4.00 6.93
C THR A 30 -10.43 -3.58 8.37
N GLY A 31 -9.55 -4.32 9.04
CA GLY A 31 -9.11 -3.99 10.41
C GLY A 31 -10.26 -3.94 11.40
N ASP A 32 -10.37 -2.82 12.11
CA ASP A 32 -11.42 -2.56 13.11
C ASP A 32 -12.55 -1.66 12.55
N CYS A 33 -12.54 -1.35 11.25
CA CYS A 33 -13.60 -0.59 10.57
C CYS A 33 -14.81 -1.49 10.30
N ASP A 34 -16.00 -0.87 10.30
CA ASP A 34 -17.25 -1.56 9.99
C ASP A 34 -17.29 -2.18 8.60
N GLY A 35 -18.21 -3.14 8.39
CA GLY A 35 -18.49 -3.79 7.12
C GLY A 35 -17.57 -4.97 6.80
N ASP A 36 -17.82 -5.58 5.66
CA ASP A 36 -17.04 -6.71 5.14
C ASP A 36 -16.28 -6.30 3.88
N LEU A 37 -15.09 -6.86 3.70
CA LEU A 37 -14.26 -6.57 2.52
C LEU A 37 -14.96 -6.90 1.19
N VAL A 38 -15.90 -7.83 1.22
CA VAL A 38 -16.71 -8.21 0.06
C VAL A 38 -17.57 -7.07 -0.48
N ASP A 39 -17.96 -6.14 0.38
CA ASP A 39 -18.78 -4.97 0.05
C ASP A 39 -17.94 -3.70 -0.19
N ALA A 40 -16.63 -3.81 -0.04
CA ALA A 40 -15.72 -2.68 -0.19
C ALA A 40 -15.52 -2.29 -1.66
N THR A 41 -15.38 -0.99 -1.89
CA THR A 41 -14.99 -0.39 -3.17
C THR A 41 -13.80 0.55 -2.98
N LEU A 42 -13.04 0.79 -4.04
CA LEU A 42 -11.94 1.76 -3.99
C LEU A 42 -12.46 3.19 -3.74
N ALA A 43 -13.65 3.51 -4.21
CA ALA A 43 -14.29 4.80 -3.94
C ALA A 43 -14.58 5.00 -2.45
N GLN A 44 -15.10 3.98 -1.75
CA GLN A 44 -15.29 4.04 -0.29
C GLN A 44 -13.95 4.19 0.44
N TRP A 45 -12.90 3.53 0.00
CA TRP A 45 -11.58 3.67 0.61
C TRP A 45 -11.00 5.07 0.44
N ARG A 46 -11.18 5.69 -0.73
CA ARG A 46 -10.80 7.10 -0.94
C ARG A 46 -11.59 8.05 -0.03
N ASP A 47 -12.91 7.84 0.09
CA ASP A 47 -13.77 8.61 1.00
C ASP A 47 -13.36 8.44 2.48
N ASN A 48 -13.02 7.21 2.91
CA ASN A 48 -12.49 6.97 4.26
C ASN A 48 -11.20 7.76 4.52
N LEU A 49 -10.28 7.78 3.54
CA LEU A 49 -9.04 8.54 3.65
C LEU A 49 -9.32 10.04 3.72
N GLU A 50 -10.16 10.57 2.81
CA GLU A 50 -10.53 11.99 2.79
C GLU A 50 -11.16 12.43 4.11
N ARG A 51 -12.15 11.71 4.63
CA ARG A 51 -12.79 12.01 5.93
C ARG A 51 -11.83 11.96 7.11
N THR A 52 -10.90 11.01 7.08
CA THR A 52 -9.85 10.93 8.10
C THR A 52 -8.97 12.17 8.07
N ILE A 53 -8.54 12.59 6.89
CA ILE A 53 -7.73 13.79 6.69
C ILE A 53 -8.53 15.05 7.10
N GLU A 54 -9.77 15.17 6.70
CA GLU A 54 -10.67 16.28 7.12
C GLU A 54 -10.76 16.38 8.64
N THR A 55 -10.97 15.25 9.30
CA THR A 55 -11.07 15.22 10.77
C THR A 55 -9.77 15.64 11.44
N LEU A 56 -8.62 15.19 10.92
CA LEU A 56 -7.30 15.53 11.46
C LEU A 56 -6.93 17.00 11.27
N LEU A 57 -7.33 17.58 10.14
CA LEU A 57 -7.00 18.97 9.78
C LEU A 57 -8.07 19.97 10.21
N ALA A 58 -9.21 19.53 10.77
CA ALA A 58 -10.33 20.41 11.13
C ALA A 58 -9.95 21.53 12.12
N GLU A 59 -9.02 21.25 13.02
CA GLU A 59 -8.63 22.18 14.07
C GLU A 59 -7.21 22.78 13.86
N GLN A 60 -6.44 22.28 12.89
CA GLN A 60 -5.05 22.65 12.69
C GLN A 60 -4.69 22.64 11.21
N ASP A 61 -4.07 23.69 10.73
CA ASP A 61 -3.49 23.75 9.38
C ASP A 61 -2.09 23.10 9.39
N LEU A 62 -2.07 21.77 9.28
CA LEU A 62 -0.85 20.99 9.30
C LEU A 62 -0.48 20.51 7.88
N PRO A 63 0.82 20.47 7.54
CA PRO A 63 1.26 19.84 6.30
C PRO A 63 0.89 18.37 6.26
N LEU A 64 0.21 17.95 5.20
CA LEU A 64 -0.19 16.55 5.00
C LEU A 64 0.96 15.72 4.46
N VAL A 65 1.25 14.61 5.11
CA VAL A 65 2.15 13.56 4.63
C VAL A 65 1.36 12.28 4.47
N LEU A 66 1.44 11.65 3.30
CA LEU A 66 0.86 10.34 3.07
C LEU A 66 1.92 9.25 3.23
N TRP A 67 1.58 8.18 3.93
CA TRP A 67 2.46 7.05 4.11
C TRP A 67 1.73 5.75 3.80
N GLY A 68 2.28 4.94 2.91
CA GLY A 68 1.64 3.71 2.46
C GLY A 68 2.60 2.53 2.34
N LEU A 69 2.09 1.34 2.66
CA LEU A 69 2.78 0.06 2.50
C LEU A 69 2.06 -0.78 1.43
N ARG A 70 2.79 -1.27 0.43
CA ARG A 70 2.27 -2.17 -0.62
C ARG A 70 1.07 -1.54 -1.36
N LEU A 71 -0.13 -2.15 -1.25
CA LEU A 71 -1.35 -1.58 -1.82
C LEU A 71 -1.65 -0.19 -1.23
N GLY A 72 -1.39 0.01 0.07
CA GLY A 72 -1.54 1.32 0.70
C GLY A 72 -0.68 2.41 0.06
N ALA A 73 0.51 2.04 -0.45
CA ALA A 73 1.35 2.96 -1.23
C ALA A 73 0.69 3.35 -2.56
N LEU A 74 0.11 2.38 -3.27
CA LEU A 74 -0.61 2.65 -4.52
C LEU A 74 -1.87 3.50 -4.28
N ILE A 75 -2.60 3.24 -3.19
CA ILE A 75 -3.78 4.05 -2.79
C ILE A 75 -3.36 5.47 -2.43
N ALA A 76 -2.24 5.66 -1.73
CA ALA A 76 -1.73 7.00 -1.39
C ALA A 76 -1.40 7.82 -2.66
N LEU A 77 -0.75 7.20 -3.65
CA LEU A 77 -0.46 7.83 -4.94
C LEU A 77 -1.74 8.16 -5.71
N ASP A 78 -2.68 7.21 -5.75
CA ASP A 78 -3.97 7.37 -6.43
C ASP A 78 -4.84 8.45 -5.77
N TYR A 79 -4.86 8.52 -4.45
CA TYR A 79 -5.52 9.60 -3.71
C TYR A 79 -4.88 10.96 -4.02
N ALA A 80 -3.56 11.06 -3.92
CA ALA A 80 -2.85 12.31 -4.19
C ALA A 80 -3.08 12.82 -5.62
N ALA A 81 -3.20 11.91 -6.59
CA ALA A 81 -3.46 12.26 -7.99
C ALA A 81 -4.89 12.77 -8.26
N GLN A 82 -5.84 12.52 -7.36
CA GLN A 82 -7.26 12.87 -7.53
C GLN A 82 -7.74 13.93 -6.53
N SER A 83 -6.99 14.16 -5.46
CA SER A 83 -7.34 15.11 -4.41
C SER A 83 -6.90 16.53 -4.79
N ASP A 84 -7.72 17.52 -4.44
CA ASP A 84 -7.35 18.94 -4.51
C ASP A 84 -6.49 19.40 -3.32
N ARG A 85 -6.19 18.50 -2.39
CA ARG A 85 -5.37 18.80 -1.20
C ARG A 85 -3.90 18.85 -1.54
N THR A 86 -3.20 19.82 -0.97
CA THR A 86 -1.74 19.87 -1.06
C THR A 86 -1.13 18.80 -0.14
N VAL A 87 -0.52 17.79 -0.73
CA VAL A 87 0.31 16.82 -0.03
C VAL A 87 1.73 17.36 0.02
N ARG A 88 2.36 17.39 1.21
CA ARG A 88 3.74 17.82 1.34
C ARG A 88 4.70 16.74 0.86
N ASP A 89 4.68 15.59 1.49
CA ASP A 89 5.56 14.47 1.17
C ASP A 89 4.77 13.16 1.09
N ILE A 90 5.30 12.20 0.35
CA ILE A 90 4.73 10.85 0.27
C ILE A 90 5.81 9.82 0.60
N VAL A 91 5.55 8.94 1.56
CA VAL A 91 6.46 7.86 1.98
C VAL A 91 5.88 6.53 1.53
N LEU A 92 6.61 5.79 0.72
CA LEU A 92 6.17 4.54 0.11
C LEU A 92 7.05 3.37 0.58
N TRP A 93 6.47 2.45 1.33
CA TRP A 93 7.12 1.23 1.75
C TRP A 93 6.78 0.08 0.80
N GLN A 94 7.79 -0.47 0.14
CA GLN A 94 7.64 -1.57 -0.81
C GLN A 94 6.40 -1.40 -1.72
N PRO A 95 6.29 -0.30 -2.44
CA PRO A 95 5.11 -0.02 -3.23
C PRO A 95 4.90 -1.07 -4.32
N VAL A 96 3.66 -1.25 -4.72
CA VAL A 96 3.31 -2.03 -5.91
C VAL A 96 3.17 -1.08 -7.10
N THR A 97 3.71 -1.48 -8.23
CA THR A 97 3.81 -0.60 -9.40
C THR A 97 2.53 -0.53 -10.23
N SER A 98 1.54 -1.39 -9.96
CA SER A 98 0.19 -1.30 -10.53
C SER A 98 -0.78 -2.19 -9.78
N GLY A 99 -2.08 -1.88 -9.86
CA GLY A 99 -3.15 -2.70 -9.31
C GLY A 99 -3.18 -4.11 -9.92
N LYS A 100 -2.90 -4.23 -11.23
CA LYS A 100 -2.83 -5.54 -11.91
C LYS A 100 -1.74 -6.44 -11.33
N ILE A 101 -0.57 -5.88 -11.05
CA ILE A 101 0.53 -6.63 -10.41
C ILE A 101 0.10 -7.07 -9.00
N TYR A 102 -0.52 -6.17 -8.23
CA TYR A 102 -1.00 -6.48 -6.88
C TYR A 102 -2.04 -7.61 -6.89
N ILE A 103 -3.09 -7.51 -7.68
CA ILE A 103 -4.14 -8.54 -7.77
C ILE A 103 -3.54 -9.87 -8.23
N ASN A 104 -2.63 -9.88 -9.22
CA ASN A 104 -1.93 -11.11 -9.59
C ASN A 104 -1.16 -11.76 -8.42
N GLN A 105 -0.50 -10.97 -7.58
CA GLN A 105 0.19 -11.48 -6.39
C GLN A 105 -0.79 -12.07 -5.37
N VAL A 106 -1.93 -11.40 -5.14
CA VAL A 106 -3.01 -11.88 -4.25
C VAL A 106 -3.58 -13.22 -4.75
N LEU A 107 -3.88 -13.34 -6.05
CA LEU A 107 -4.39 -14.58 -6.62
C LEU A 107 -3.36 -15.73 -6.55
N ARG A 108 -2.08 -15.45 -6.79
CA ARG A 108 -1.01 -16.45 -6.62
C ARG A 108 -0.87 -16.90 -5.16
N GLN A 109 -1.08 -16.01 -4.19
CA GLN A 109 -1.08 -16.37 -2.77
C GLN A 109 -2.18 -17.39 -2.47
N ARG A 110 -3.39 -17.24 -3.03
CA ARG A 110 -4.45 -18.25 -2.92
C ARG A 110 -4.01 -19.58 -3.52
N VAL A 111 -3.53 -19.59 -4.76
CA VAL A 111 -3.04 -20.82 -5.41
C VAL A 111 -2.01 -21.54 -4.53
N ALA A 112 -1.03 -20.82 -4.01
CA ALA A 112 -0.03 -21.39 -3.10
C ALA A 112 -0.65 -21.93 -1.82
N SER A 113 -1.63 -21.23 -1.22
CA SER A 113 -2.31 -21.68 0.00
C SER A 113 -3.14 -22.96 -0.20
N LEU A 114 -3.76 -23.13 -1.37
CA LEU A 114 -4.48 -24.37 -1.71
C LEU A 114 -3.53 -25.56 -1.76
N MET A 115 -2.35 -25.39 -2.38
CA MET A 115 -1.34 -26.46 -2.44
C MET A 115 -0.83 -26.86 -1.04
N VAL A 116 -0.56 -25.88 -0.17
CA VAL A 116 -0.11 -26.14 1.21
C VAL A 116 -1.18 -26.85 2.05
N ARG A 117 -2.46 -26.58 1.78
CA ARG A 117 -3.60 -27.16 2.52
C ARG A 117 -4.14 -28.45 1.89
N ASP A 118 -3.49 -28.99 0.85
CA ASP A 118 -3.92 -30.17 0.09
C ASP A 118 -5.37 -30.07 -0.40
N LEU A 119 -5.77 -28.87 -0.83
CA LEU A 119 -7.09 -28.59 -1.40
C LEU A 119 -7.04 -28.70 -2.94
N PRO A 120 -8.20 -28.91 -3.61
CA PRO A 120 -8.24 -28.94 -5.06
C PRO A 120 -7.54 -27.74 -5.68
N PRO A 121 -6.63 -27.94 -6.65
CA PRO A 121 -5.87 -26.86 -7.25
C PRO A 121 -6.78 -25.96 -8.09
N GLU A 122 -6.54 -24.65 -7.99
CA GLU A 122 -7.13 -23.63 -8.87
C GLU A 122 -6.00 -22.89 -9.60
N THR A 123 -6.27 -22.43 -10.80
CA THR A 123 -5.37 -21.51 -11.52
C THR A 123 -5.80 -20.06 -11.30
N THR A 124 -4.88 -19.12 -11.45
CA THR A 124 -5.21 -17.69 -11.39
C THR A 124 -6.24 -17.28 -12.44
N LYS A 125 -6.30 -17.99 -13.58
CA LYS A 125 -7.30 -17.76 -14.64
C LYS A 125 -8.70 -18.18 -14.18
N GLU A 126 -8.84 -19.34 -13.57
CA GLU A 126 -10.12 -19.83 -13.03
C GLU A 126 -10.62 -18.92 -11.92
N ILE A 127 -9.74 -18.48 -11.00
CA ILE A 127 -10.10 -17.55 -9.95
C ILE A 127 -10.59 -16.22 -10.54
N ARG A 128 -9.93 -15.70 -11.57
CA ARG A 128 -10.36 -14.48 -12.26
C ARG A 128 -11.72 -14.64 -12.92
N GLN A 129 -11.98 -15.79 -13.55
CA GLN A 129 -13.28 -16.06 -14.16
C GLN A 129 -14.38 -16.07 -13.10
N ARG A 130 -14.17 -16.75 -11.98
CA ARG A 130 -15.12 -16.76 -10.85
C ARG A 130 -15.43 -15.35 -10.33
N LEU A 131 -14.40 -14.52 -10.14
CA LEU A 131 -14.57 -13.12 -9.73
C LEU A 131 -15.36 -12.31 -10.78
N ALA A 132 -15.13 -12.57 -12.08
CA ALA A 132 -15.86 -11.92 -13.18
C ALA A 132 -17.31 -12.37 -13.26
N ASP A 133 -17.59 -13.62 -12.89
CA ASP A 133 -18.95 -14.20 -12.83
C ASP A 133 -19.72 -13.76 -11.56
N GLY A 134 -19.11 -12.89 -10.73
CA GLY A 134 -19.72 -12.37 -9.51
C GLY A 134 -19.55 -13.26 -8.28
N GLU A 135 -18.74 -14.30 -8.36
CA GLU A 135 -18.40 -15.10 -7.18
C GLU A 135 -17.41 -14.35 -6.29
N HIS A 136 -17.45 -14.67 -5.01
CA HIS A 136 -16.50 -14.18 -4.03
C HIS A 136 -15.42 -15.24 -3.78
N VAL A 137 -14.18 -14.80 -3.59
CA VAL A 137 -13.05 -15.72 -3.40
C VAL A 137 -12.31 -15.40 -2.10
N GLU A 138 -12.24 -16.39 -1.20
CA GLU A 138 -11.46 -16.25 0.03
C GLU A 138 -9.95 -16.33 -0.27
N ILE A 139 -9.19 -15.35 0.22
CA ILE A 139 -7.74 -15.28 0.09
C ILE A 139 -7.14 -14.85 1.44
N ALA A 140 -6.38 -15.74 2.05
CA ALA A 140 -5.70 -15.47 3.34
C ALA A 140 -6.65 -14.96 4.45
N GLY A 141 -7.88 -15.51 4.51
CA GLY A 141 -8.90 -15.16 5.50
C GLY A 141 -9.73 -13.92 5.17
N TYR A 142 -9.58 -13.37 3.98
CA TYR A 142 -10.41 -12.26 3.49
C TYR A 142 -11.18 -12.67 2.25
N THR A 143 -12.41 -12.22 2.14
CA THR A 143 -13.26 -12.48 0.98
C THR A 143 -13.11 -11.34 -0.03
N LEU A 144 -12.50 -11.63 -1.18
CA LEU A 144 -12.32 -10.69 -2.27
C LEU A 144 -13.53 -10.75 -3.22
N ALA A 145 -14.13 -9.59 -3.51
CA ALA A 145 -15.12 -9.41 -4.56
C ALA A 145 -14.47 -9.00 -5.89
N GLY A 146 -15.09 -9.40 -7.01
CA GLY A 146 -14.63 -9.01 -8.34
C GLY A 146 -14.63 -7.50 -8.57
N ALA A 147 -15.61 -6.78 -8.01
CA ALA A 147 -15.70 -5.33 -8.12
C ALA A 147 -14.46 -4.62 -7.52
N LEU A 148 -14.10 -4.94 -6.27
CA LEU A 148 -12.91 -4.36 -5.65
C LEU A 148 -11.62 -4.72 -6.39
N ALA A 149 -11.52 -5.97 -6.88
CA ALA A 149 -10.37 -6.39 -7.67
C ALA A 149 -10.25 -5.57 -8.97
N ALA A 150 -11.36 -5.37 -9.68
CA ALA A 150 -11.42 -4.56 -10.90
C ALA A 150 -11.08 -3.09 -10.63
N ASP A 151 -11.62 -2.50 -9.55
CA ASP A 151 -11.32 -1.13 -9.14
C ASP A 151 -9.81 -0.93 -8.89
N ILE A 152 -9.19 -1.86 -8.14
CA ILE A 152 -7.75 -1.81 -7.88
C ILE A 152 -6.95 -1.95 -9.18
N GLU A 153 -7.34 -2.86 -10.07
CA GLU A 153 -6.67 -3.07 -11.37
C GLU A 153 -6.80 -1.87 -12.31
N ALA A 154 -7.86 -1.07 -12.16
CA ALA A 154 -8.15 0.11 -12.95
C ALA A 154 -7.36 1.36 -12.51
N ILE A 155 -6.61 1.31 -11.40
CA ILE A 155 -5.75 2.43 -10.99
C ILE A 155 -4.74 2.73 -12.11
N ASP A 156 -4.85 3.94 -12.66
CA ASP A 156 -4.05 4.40 -13.79
C ASP A 156 -2.81 5.18 -13.31
N THR A 157 -1.69 4.50 -13.29
CA THR A 157 -0.41 5.11 -12.85
C THR A 157 0.13 6.16 -13.83
N SER A 158 -0.41 6.28 -15.05
CA SER A 158 -0.02 7.34 -15.99
C SER A 158 -0.49 8.73 -15.54
N ARG A 159 -1.45 8.78 -14.62
CA ARG A 159 -1.98 10.03 -14.03
C ARG A 159 -1.21 10.52 -12.80
N PHE A 160 -0.16 9.83 -12.40
CA PHE A 160 0.62 10.18 -11.22
C PHE A 160 1.54 11.38 -11.50
N THR A 161 0.93 12.55 -11.54
CA THR A 161 1.60 13.85 -11.72
C THR A 161 1.10 14.83 -10.66
N GLY A 162 1.96 15.75 -10.19
CA GLY A 162 1.57 16.76 -9.21
C GLY A 162 1.16 16.20 -7.83
N LEU A 163 1.69 15.05 -7.46
CA LEU A 163 1.25 14.28 -6.27
C LEU A 163 1.60 14.95 -4.94
N CYS A 164 2.74 15.61 -4.88
CA CYS A 164 3.20 16.31 -3.67
C CYS A 164 4.06 17.51 -4.03
N SER A 165 4.16 18.44 -3.09
CA SER A 165 4.97 19.67 -3.23
C SER A 165 6.43 19.48 -2.81
N GLY A 166 6.73 18.47 -2.03
CA GLY A 166 8.06 18.12 -1.52
C GLY A 166 8.61 16.86 -2.19
N THR A 167 8.95 15.87 -1.38
CA THR A 167 9.65 14.67 -1.84
C THR A 167 8.75 13.43 -1.79
N LEU A 168 8.85 12.61 -2.83
CA LEU A 168 8.33 11.26 -2.86
C LEU A 168 9.43 10.27 -2.46
N HIS A 169 9.29 9.65 -1.31
CA HIS A 169 10.27 8.70 -0.77
C HIS A 169 9.85 7.27 -1.14
N TRP A 170 10.69 6.60 -1.91
CA TRP A 170 10.50 5.23 -2.36
C TRP A 170 11.45 4.29 -1.62
N LEU A 171 10.94 3.46 -0.70
CA LEU A 171 11.71 2.47 0.05
C LEU A 171 11.35 1.08 -0.44
N GLU A 172 12.32 0.38 -1.04
CA GLU A 172 12.12 -0.95 -1.64
C GLU A 172 13.10 -1.97 -1.07
N HIS A 173 12.55 -3.15 -0.76
CA HIS A 173 13.34 -4.28 -0.33
C HIS A 173 14.17 -4.85 -1.46
N VAL A 174 15.43 -5.15 -1.16
CA VAL A 174 16.35 -5.88 -2.02
C VAL A 174 16.90 -7.11 -1.31
N VAL A 175 17.16 -8.18 -2.07
CA VAL A 175 17.66 -9.44 -1.48
C VAL A 175 19.09 -9.29 -0.96
N GLU A 176 19.89 -8.44 -1.61
CA GLU A 176 21.29 -8.19 -1.27
C GLU A 176 21.51 -6.68 -1.13
N GLU A 177 22.27 -6.29 -0.12
CA GLU A 177 22.67 -4.90 0.09
C GLU A 177 23.37 -4.30 -1.13
N GLY A 178 23.04 -3.06 -1.46
CA GLY A 178 23.61 -2.35 -2.60
C GLY A 178 23.02 -2.72 -3.98
N LYS A 179 22.02 -3.61 -4.03
CA LYS A 179 21.26 -3.84 -5.26
C LYS A 179 20.30 -2.69 -5.52
N ASP A 180 20.04 -2.46 -6.80
CA ASP A 180 19.02 -1.50 -7.24
C ASP A 180 17.61 -2.10 -7.17
N ILE A 181 16.60 -1.22 -7.19
CA ILE A 181 15.19 -1.61 -7.23
C ILE A 181 14.87 -2.40 -8.51
N GLY A 182 13.76 -3.15 -8.46
CA GLY A 182 13.34 -3.97 -9.60
C GLY A 182 13.00 -3.16 -10.86
N ILE A 183 13.13 -3.78 -12.04
CA ILE A 183 12.85 -3.11 -13.33
C ILE A 183 11.46 -2.45 -13.38
N PRO A 184 10.34 -3.11 -12.90
CA PRO A 184 9.05 -2.46 -12.90
C PRO A 184 8.99 -1.23 -11.99
N SER A 185 9.67 -1.28 -10.84
CA SER A 185 9.78 -0.17 -9.89
C SER A 185 10.58 0.98 -10.49
N ARG A 186 11.72 0.67 -11.12
CA ARG A 186 12.56 1.67 -11.80
C ARG A 186 11.75 2.43 -12.86
N LYS A 187 10.97 1.72 -13.69
CA LYS A 187 10.12 2.35 -14.72
C LYS A 187 9.12 3.33 -14.11
N LEU A 188 8.47 2.99 -13.01
CA LEU A 188 7.50 3.89 -12.36
C LEU A 188 8.23 5.05 -11.66
N VAL A 189 9.36 4.80 -11.01
CA VAL A 189 10.20 5.83 -10.39
C VAL A 189 10.70 6.84 -11.42
N ASP A 190 11.16 6.38 -12.58
CA ASP A 190 11.61 7.27 -13.66
C ASP A 190 10.46 8.14 -14.18
N GLN A 191 9.27 7.56 -14.38
CA GLN A 191 8.06 8.32 -14.74
C GLN A 191 7.69 9.37 -13.68
N LEU A 192 7.72 9.01 -12.40
CA LEU A 192 7.44 9.93 -11.30
C LEU A 192 8.49 11.04 -11.22
N GLY A 193 9.74 10.72 -11.52
CA GLY A 193 10.87 11.66 -11.55
C GLY A 193 10.76 12.74 -12.62
N GLU A 194 9.88 12.57 -13.62
CA GLU A 194 9.61 13.62 -14.62
C GLU A 194 8.92 14.84 -14.02
N SER A 195 8.18 14.67 -12.92
CA SER A 195 7.36 15.73 -12.29
C SER A 195 7.59 15.90 -10.79
N HIS A 196 8.38 15.04 -10.15
CA HIS A 196 8.61 15.07 -8.70
C HIS A 196 10.09 14.88 -8.36
N THR A 197 10.47 15.36 -7.18
CA THR A 197 11.70 14.90 -6.52
C THR A 197 11.45 13.52 -5.93
N VAL A 198 12.11 12.49 -6.45
CA VAL A 198 11.98 11.11 -5.95
C VAL A 198 13.27 10.70 -5.24
N ASN A 199 13.16 10.37 -3.96
CA ASN A 199 14.25 9.81 -3.16
C ASN A 199 14.08 8.30 -3.07
N VAL A 200 14.95 7.53 -3.71
CA VAL A 200 14.91 6.06 -3.72
C VAL A 200 15.92 5.52 -2.74
N GLN A 201 15.46 4.69 -1.82
CA GLN A 201 16.31 3.97 -0.87
C GLN A 201 15.96 2.49 -0.87
N THR A 202 16.96 1.63 -0.65
CA THR A 202 16.78 0.19 -0.56
C THR A 202 17.13 -0.31 0.83
N PHE A 203 16.47 -1.39 1.25
CA PHE A 203 16.74 -2.08 2.51
C PHE A 203 16.72 -3.59 2.27
N ASN A 204 17.41 -4.37 3.11
CA ASN A 204 17.47 -5.83 3.02
C ASN A 204 16.98 -6.55 4.28
N ASP A 205 16.19 -5.89 5.11
CA ASP A 205 15.46 -6.54 6.20
C ASP A 205 14.55 -7.67 5.67
N PRO A 206 14.12 -8.63 6.51
CA PRO A 206 13.16 -9.64 6.10
C PRO A 206 11.90 -9.03 5.45
N PRO A 207 11.32 -9.66 4.41
CA PRO A 207 10.13 -9.14 3.72
C PRO A 207 8.87 -9.28 4.60
N ILE A 208 8.69 -8.38 5.55
CA ILE A 208 7.66 -8.37 6.59
C ILE A 208 6.22 -8.59 6.09
N TRP A 209 5.93 -8.23 4.85
CA TRP A 209 4.63 -8.44 4.21
C TRP A 209 4.40 -9.88 3.73
N GLN A 210 5.44 -10.73 3.71
CA GLN A 210 5.37 -12.13 3.26
C GLN A 210 5.49 -13.14 4.41
N ILE A 211 6.06 -12.72 5.54
CA ILE A 211 6.39 -13.61 6.65
C ILE A 211 5.17 -13.87 7.53
N HIS A 212 5.03 -15.09 8.06
CA HIS A 212 3.93 -15.46 8.95
C HIS A 212 4.15 -15.03 10.40
N GLU A 213 5.39 -14.94 10.82
CA GLU A 213 5.82 -14.54 12.15
C GLU A 213 6.06 -13.03 12.22
N ARG A 214 6.06 -12.47 13.43
CA ARG A 214 6.48 -11.09 13.64
C ARG A 214 7.98 -11.03 13.45
N ASP A 215 8.41 -10.20 12.53
CA ASP A 215 9.82 -9.94 12.28
C ASP A 215 10.13 -8.46 12.45
N GLU A 216 11.40 -8.15 12.68
CA GLU A 216 11.89 -6.79 12.81
C GLU A 216 12.38 -6.28 11.44
N ALA A 217 12.30 -4.98 11.23
CA ALA A 217 12.81 -4.33 10.05
C ALA A 217 13.61 -3.07 10.44
N PRO A 218 14.76 -3.24 11.13
CA PRO A 218 15.51 -2.12 11.70
C PRO A 218 16.02 -1.13 10.65
N GLN A 219 16.44 -1.60 9.47
CA GLN A 219 16.88 -0.74 8.39
C GLN A 219 15.73 0.11 7.85
N LEU A 220 14.58 -0.50 7.55
CA LEU A 220 13.39 0.21 7.08
C LEU A 220 12.94 1.28 8.07
N LEU A 221 12.92 0.94 9.37
CA LEU A 221 12.56 1.90 10.43
C LEU A 221 13.57 3.04 10.57
N ALA A 222 14.87 2.74 10.51
CA ALA A 222 15.93 3.75 10.58
C ALA A 222 15.86 4.71 9.40
N LEU A 223 15.82 4.17 8.18
CA LEU A 223 15.67 4.96 6.96
C LEU A 223 14.43 5.87 7.04
N SER A 224 13.29 5.32 7.45
CA SER A 224 12.03 6.08 7.52
C SER A 224 12.10 7.26 8.51
N ARG A 225 12.81 7.10 9.63
CA ARG A 225 13.01 8.19 10.60
C ARG A 225 13.78 9.36 10.02
N GLU A 226 14.74 9.10 9.14
CA GLU A 226 15.60 10.11 8.53
C GLU A 226 14.88 10.92 7.43
N LEU A 227 13.83 10.34 6.80
CA LEU A 227 13.15 10.97 5.67
C LEU A 227 12.38 12.23 6.04
N LEU A 228 11.85 12.29 7.24
CA LEU A 228 10.96 13.34 7.72
C LEU A 228 11.59 14.16 8.88
N ALA A 229 12.90 14.01 9.11
CA ALA A 229 13.64 14.70 10.15
C ALA A 229 13.88 16.20 9.84
#